data_167274d4efe39c642734f6eaf8aa7ca2
#
_entry.id   167274d4efe39c642734f6eaf8aa7ca2
#
_cell.length_a   1.000
_cell.length_b   1.000
_cell.length_c   1.000
_cell.angle_alpha   90.00
_cell.angle_beta   90.00
_cell.angle_gamma   90.00
#
_symmetry.space_group_name_H-M   'P 1'
#
loop_
_entity.id
_entity.type
_entity.pdbx_description
1 polymer ?
#
loop_
_entity_poly.entity_id
_entity_poly.type
_entity_poly.pdbx_seq_one_letter_code
_entity_poly.pdbx_strand_id
1 'polypeptide(L)'
;MRGAFLPRSLALAACLACSLTAQAGLFDDDEARKAILDLRTRIDDLRSQSQASQRQLAEQVQTLQRSLLDLNNQNEQLKAELARLRGQLETTQRDLADVQRRQKDMSQGVDERMKRLEPQQVNVDGKDFTVEPEEKRAYEEAIAVLRSGDFDKAAGALQAVMRRWPQSGYTDSLRYWLGNAQYGMRAYKDALATFRQFMAAAPDHLRAPEAQLALANCQVELKDNKGAKRSLEDLVKQYPKSEAAVAARERLAVLR
;
A
#
# COMPACT_ATOMS: atom_id res chain seq x y z
N MET A 1 111.57 28.21 61.49
CA MET A 1 112.38 27.93 62.73
C MET A 1 112.05 26.53 63.21
N ARG A 2 113.12 25.70 63.43
CA ARG A 2 113.18 24.42 64.17
C ARG A 2 112.28 23.26 63.65
N GLY A 3 112.70 22.30 62.93
CA GLY A 3 113.86 21.44 63.13
C GLY A 3 113.58 20.32 64.10
N ALA A 4 113.04 19.17 63.70
CA ALA A 4 113.10 17.94 64.48
C ALA A 4 113.46 16.78 63.55
N PHE A 5 114.71 16.44 63.58
CA PHE A 5 115.30 15.18 63.08
C PHE A 5 114.82 14.00 63.91
N LEU A 6 114.07 13.04 63.35
CA LEU A 6 113.86 11.75 64.01
C LEU A 6 114.83 10.73 63.41
N PRO A 7 115.43 9.89 64.26
CA PRO A 7 116.54 9.06 63.85
C PRO A 7 116.04 7.90 62.91
N ARG A 8 116.76 7.66 61.88
CA ARG A 8 116.66 6.63 60.87
C ARG A 8 116.64 5.19 61.36
N SER A 9 116.87 4.98 62.63
CA SER A 9 116.88 3.67 63.27
C SER A 9 115.55 3.08 63.65
N LEU A 10 114.46 3.87 63.77
CA LEU A 10 113.13 3.37 64.10
C LEU A 10 112.30 2.94 62.81
N ALA A 11 112.68 3.42 61.64
CA ALA A 11 112.03 3.05 60.39
C ALA A 11 112.40 1.62 59.93
N LEU A 12 113.60 1.09 60.33
CA LEU A 12 114.02 -0.29 59.96
C LEU A 12 113.39 -1.37 60.86
N ALA A 13 113.01 -1.03 62.08
CA ALA A 13 112.35 -1.98 62.99
C ALA A 13 110.86 -2.17 62.64
N ALA A 14 110.18 -1.11 62.07
CA ALA A 14 108.75 -1.17 61.63
C ALA A 14 108.59 -2.03 60.36
N CYS A 15 109.60 -2.05 59.48
CA CYS A 15 109.53 -2.86 58.25
C CYS A 15 109.74 -4.37 58.50
N LEU A 16 110.45 -4.77 59.53
CA LEU A 16 110.72 -6.19 59.89
C LEU A 16 109.51 -6.80 60.68
N ALA A 17 108.69 -5.99 61.34
CA ALA A 17 107.45 -6.48 62.04
C ALA A 17 106.29 -6.72 61.09
N CYS A 18 106.19 -6.08 59.89
CA CYS A 18 105.15 -6.31 58.90
C CYS A 18 105.38 -7.53 57.99
N SER A 19 106.56 -8.20 58.09
CA SER A 19 106.85 -9.38 57.24
C SER A 19 106.52 -10.71 57.89
N LEU A 20 105.98 -10.74 59.15
CA LEU A 20 105.71 -11.99 59.90
C LEU A 20 104.17 -12.28 59.97
N THR A 21 103.28 -11.54 59.32
CA THR A 21 101.84 -11.85 59.27
C THR A 21 101.31 -12.27 57.91
N ALA A 22 102.15 -12.68 56.94
CA ALA A 22 101.76 -13.12 55.63
C ALA A 22 101.73 -14.65 55.49
N GLN A 23 101.45 -15.40 56.55
CA GLN A 23 101.30 -16.87 56.49
C GLN A 23 99.95 -17.34 57.10
N ALA A 24 98.87 -16.61 56.93
CA ALA A 24 97.56 -17.11 57.23
C ALA A 24 96.74 -17.07 55.94
N GLY A 25 96.81 -18.12 55.13
CA GLY A 25 96.01 -18.09 53.93
C GLY A 25 96.13 -19.28 52.96
N LEU A 26 96.84 -20.39 53.32
CA LEU A 26 96.86 -21.54 52.38
C LEU A 26 95.62 -22.45 52.50
N PHE A 27 94.81 -22.34 53.55
CA PHE A 27 93.56 -23.12 53.67
C PHE A 27 92.25 -22.27 53.32
N ASP A 28 92.34 -20.95 53.32
CA ASP A 28 91.23 -20.03 52.99
C ASP A 28 91.03 -19.87 51.42
N ASP A 29 92.11 -20.17 50.67
CA ASP A 29 92.08 -20.07 49.21
C ASP A 29 91.22 -21.18 48.55
N ASP A 30 91.15 -22.37 49.19
CA ASP A 30 90.29 -23.45 48.67
C ASP A 30 88.81 -23.25 48.95
N GLU A 31 88.41 -22.66 50.07
CA GLU A 31 87.04 -22.26 50.35
C GLU A 31 86.66 -21.10 49.47
N ALA A 32 87.48 -20.09 49.30
CA ALA A 32 87.28 -18.98 48.39
C ALA A 32 87.09 -19.42 46.90
N ARG A 33 87.96 -20.39 46.49
CA ARG A 33 87.89 -21.02 45.17
C ARG A 33 86.59 -21.81 45.00
N LYS A 34 86.12 -22.56 45.95
CA LYS A 34 84.84 -23.25 45.95
C LYS A 34 83.72 -22.27 45.91
N ALA A 35 83.70 -21.16 46.68
CA ALA A 35 82.69 -20.12 46.64
C ALA A 35 82.67 -19.41 45.30
N ILE A 36 83.83 -19.15 44.66
CA ILE A 36 83.89 -18.58 43.31
C ILE A 36 83.34 -19.55 42.26
N LEU A 37 83.61 -20.84 42.38
CA LEU A 37 83.05 -21.87 41.49
C LEU A 37 81.50 -21.95 41.64
N ASP A 38 81.05 -21.97 42.92
CA ASP A 38 79.59 -21.98 43.22
C ASP A 38 78.89 -20.69 42.65
N LEU A 39 79.51 -19.53 42.85
CA LEU A 39 79.02 -18.28 42.30
C LEU A 39 79.03 -18.30 40.79
N ARG A 40 80.07 -18.84 40.13
CA ARG A 40 80.11 -19.02 38.68
C ARG A 40 78.98 -19.91 38.22
N THR A 41 78.78 -21.06 38.85
CA THR A 41 77.64 -21.94 38.50
C THR A 41 76.28 -21.24 38.66
N ARG A 42 76.12 -20.53 39.78
CA ARG A 42 74.87 -19.75 39.98
C ARG A 42 74.66 -18.64 38.96
N ILE A 43 75.73 -17.95 38.54
CA ILE A 43 75.71 -16.97 37.50
C ILE A 43 75.34 -17.58 36.14
N ASP A 44 75.93 -18.76 35.82
CA ASP A 44 75.59 -19.45 34.57
C ASP A 44 74.21 -20.02 34.59
N ASP A 45 73.67 -20.50 35.70
CA ASP A 45 72.30 -20.94 35.91
C ASP A 45 71.38 -19.76 35.77
N LEU A 46 71.65 -18.62 36.42
CA LEU A 46 70.84 -17.39 36.28
C LEU A 46 70.86 -16.84 34.84
N ARG A 47 72.02 -16.91 34.17
CA ARG A 47 72.12 -16.54 32.75
C ARG A 47 71.29 -17.45 31.87
N SER A 48 71.38 -18.76 32.08
CA SER A 48 70.60 -19.74 31.32
C SER A 48 69.11 -19.57 31.60
N GLN A 49 68.64 -19.36 32.81
CA GLN A 49 67.29 -19.09 33.21
C GLN A 49 66.78 -17.76 32.63
N SER A 50 67.63 -16.70 32.70
CA SER A 50 67.29 -15.40 32.10
C SER A 50 67.17 -15.50 30.59
N GLN A 51 68.04 -16.22 29.90
CA GLN A 51 67.95 -16.46 28.46
C GLN A 51 66.71 -17.27 28.08
N ALA A 52 66.38 -18.31 28.86
CA ALA A 52 65.16 -19.10 28.68
C ALA A 52 63.87 -18.20 28.81
N SER A 53 63.86 -17.41 29.89
CA SER A 53 62.77 -16.47 30.13
C SER A 53 62.62 -15.40 28.99
N GLN A 54 63.79 -14.89 28.54
CA GLN A 54 63.76 -13.93 27.38
C GLN A 54 63.23 -14.57 26.08
N ARG A 55 63.65 -15.84 25.80
CA ARG A 55 63.12 -16.59 24.65
C ARG A 55 61.59 -16.80 24.78
N GLN A 56 61.13 -17.22 25.97
CA GLN A 56 59.70 -17.41 26.22
C GLN A 56 58.92 -16.12 26.08
N LEU A 57 59.40 -14.98 26.59
CA LEU A 57 58.81 -13.69 26.42
C LEU A 57 58.78 -13.28 24.95
N ALA A 58 59.86 -13.51 24.20
CA ALA A 58 59.91 -13.22 22.77
C ALA A 58 58.87 -14.03 21.97
N GLU A 59 58.68 -15.32 22.29
CA GLU A 59 57.68 -16.20 21.71
C GLU A 59 56.24 -15.71 22.05
N GLN A 60 56.03 -15.32 23.31
CA GLN A 60 54.73 -14.76 23.75
C GLN A 60 54.41 -13.46 23.01
N VAL A 61 55.39 -12.55 22.90
CA VAL A 61 55.24 -11.30 22.14
C VAL A 61 54.91 -11.59 20.68
N GLN A 62 55.61 -12.53 20.05
CA GLN A 62 55.34 -12.92 18.68
C GLN A 62 53.93 -13.53 18.51
N THR A 63 53.50 -14.36 19.45
CA THR A 63 52.14 -14.94 19.46
C THR A 63 51.06 -13.86 19.63
N LEU A 64 51.26 -12.91 20.56
CA LEU A 64 50.35 -11.78 20.75
C LEU A 64 50.26 -10.89 19.52
N GLN A 65 51.43 -10.64 18.87
CA GLN A 65 51.45 -9.86 17.62
C GLN A 65 50.62 -10.54 16.52
N ARG A 66 50.76 -11.88 16.36
CA ARG A 66 49.93 -12.63 15.39
C ARG A 66 48.47 -12.58 15.76
N SER A 67 48.10 -12.75 17.02
CA SER A 67 46.72 -12.66 17.47
C SER A 67 46.11 -11.28 17.26
N LEU A 68 46.91 -10.21 17.44
CA LEU A 68 46.47 -8.83 17.14
C LEU A 68 46.21 -8.62 15.65
N LEU A 69 47.06 -9.18 14.79
CA LEU A 69 46.86 -9.12 13.33
C LEU A 69 45.58 -9.89 12.91
N ASP A 70 45.36 -11.07 13.48
CA ASP A 70 44.16 -11.87 13.22
C ASP A 70 42.88 -11.16 13.69
N LEU A 71 42.91 -10.58 14.91
CA LEU A 71 41.79 -9.78 15.42
C LEU A 71 41.52 -8.56 14.55
N ASN A 72 42.56 -7.89 14.06
CA ASN A 72 42.39 -6.76 13.16
C ASN A 72 41.75 -7.18 11.83
N ASN A 73 42.21 -8.31 11.26
CA ASN A 73 41.63 -8.87 10.05
C ASN A 73 40.16 -9.26 10.25
N GLN A 74 39.83 -9.90 11.37
CA GLN A 74 38.45 -10.24 11.74
C GLN A 74 37.58 -8.97 11.88
N ASN A 75 38.13 -7.92 12.49
CA ASN A 75 37.43 -6.64 12.64
C ASN A 75 37.11 -6.00 11.28
N GLU A 76 38.05 -6.02 10.36
CA GLU A 76 37.83 -5.51 9.00
C GLU A 76 36.81 -6.37 8.24
N GLN A 77 36.84 -7.71 8.40
CA GLN A 77 35.81 -8.59 7.81
C GLN A 77 34.42 -8.31 8.38
N LEU A 78 34.29 -8.16 9.70
CA LEU A 78 33.03 -7.83 10.35
C LEU A 78 32.49 -6.46 9.91
N LYS A 79 33.38 -5.45 9.77
CA LYS A 79 32.98 -4.13 9.23
C LYS A 79 32.46 -4.24 7.80
N ALA A 80 33.11 -5.00 6.95
CA ALA A 80 32.67 -5.23 5.58
C ALA A 80 31.32 -5.95 5.53
N GLU A 81 31.12 -6.94 6.39
CA GLU A 81 29.85 -7.66 6.49
C GLU A 81 28.72 -6.76 7.01
N LEU A 82 28.98 -5.94 8.02
CA LEU A 82 28.02 -4.93 8.49
C LEU A 82 27.63 -3.93 7.39
N ALA A 83 28.61 -3.47 6.62
CA ALA A 83 28.33 -2.56 5.49
C ALA A 83 27.43 -3.25 4.44
N ARG A 84 27.72 -4.52 4.13
CA ARG A 84 26.90 -5.33 3.20
C ARG A 84 25.48 -5.53 3.71
N LEU A 85 25.33 -5.89 4.99
CA LEU A 85 24.02 -6.10 5.61
C LEU A 85 23.20 -4.80 5.65
N ARG A 86 23.84 -3.66 5.94
CA ARG A 86 23.18 -2.36 5.88
C ARG A 86 22.68 -2.04 4.47
N GLY A 87 23.49 -2.29 3.45
CA GLY A 87 23.07 -2.13 2.05
C GLY A 87 21.89 -3.04 1.67
N GLN A 88 21.89 -4.29 2.12
CA GLN A 88 20.77 -5.21 1.90
C GLN A 88 19.50 -4.72 2.61
N LEU A 89 19.62 -4.27 3.84
CA LEU A 89 18.50 -3.74 4.62
C LEU A 89 17.88 -2.51 3.93
N GLU A 90 18.71 -1.60 3.44
CA GLU A 90 18.25 -0.41 2.72
C GLU A 90 17.52 -0.77 1.41
N THR A 91 18.06 -1.75 0.67
CA THR A 91 17.40 -2.27 -0.54
C THR A 91 16.05 -2.90 -0.19
N THR A 92 16.01 -3.78 0.82
CA THR A 92 14.77 -4.43 1.25
C THR A 92 13.73 -3.42 1.73
N GLN A 93 14.15 -2.36 2.42
CA GLN A 93 13.24 -1.29 2.84
C GLN A 93 12.65 -0.54 1.64
N ARG A 94 13.45 -0.26 0.61
CA ARG A 94 12.97 0.36 -0.64
C ARG A 94 11.97 -0.55 -1.36
N ASP A 95 12.33 -1.83 -1.51
CA ASP A 95 11.46 -2.81 -2.16
C ASP A 95 10.13 -2.97 -1.41
N LEU A 96 10.16 -2.99 -0.08
CA LEU A 96 8.96 -3.04 0.75
C LEU A 96 8.08 -1.81 0.55
N ALA A 97 8.68 -0.61 0.52
CA ALA A 97 7.94 0.63 0.27
C ALA A 97 7.28 0.63 -1.12
N ASP A 98 7.98 0.12 -2.14
CA ASP A 98 7.44 0.00 -3.49
C ASP A 98 6.31 -1.02 -3.58
N VAL A 99 6.44 -2.17 -2.92
CA VAL A 99 5.37 -3.18 -2.84
C VAL A 99 4.13 -2.61 -2.13
N GLN A 100 4.31 -1.92 -1.01
CA GLN A 100 3.21 -1.27 -0.28
C GLN A 100 2.49 -0.23 -1.16
N ARG A 101 3.24 0.58 -1.92
CA ARG A 101 2.66 1.56 -2.86
C ARG A 101 1.84 0.85 -3.93
N ARG A 102 2.41 -0.15 -4.61
CA ARG A 102 1.70 -0.92 -5.63
C ARG A 102 0.45 -1.61 -5.09
N GLN A 103 0.52 -2.15 -3.87
CA GLN A 103 -0.64 -2.76 -3.22
C GLN A 103 -1.75 -1.74 -2.97
N LYS A 104 -1.39 -0.54 -2.49
CA LYS A 104 -2.35 0.56 -2.29
C LYS A 104 -3.00 1.00 -3.60
N ASP A 105 -2.19 1.20 -4.65
CA ASP A 105 -2.68 1.62 -5.97
C ASP A 105 -3.59 0.54 -6.57
N MET A 106 -3.23 -0.73 -6.42
CA MET A 106 -4.07 -1.86 -6.87
C MET A 106 -5.39 -1.91 -6.10
N SER A 107 -5.36 -1.78 -4.77
CA SER A 107 -6.58 -1.74 -3.94
C SER A 107 -7.49 -0.59 -4.35
N GLN A 108 -6.94 0.61 -4.51
CA GLN A 108 -7.70 1.77 -4.98
C GLN A 108 -8.30 1.55 -6.37
N GLY A 109 -7.53 0.98 -7.29
CA GLY A 109 -8.02 0.66 -8.63
C GLY A 109 -9.12 -0.40 -8.64
N VAL A 110 -9.06 -1.38 -7.75
CA VAL A 110 -10.13 -2.38 -7.55
C VAL A 110 -11.37 -1.72 -6.95
N ASP A 111 -11.21 -0.90 -5.91
CA ASP A 111 -12.33 -0.20 -5.26
C ASP A 111 -13.06 0.74 -6.24
N GLU A 112 -12.32 1.47 -7.07
CA GLU A 112 -12.91 2.32 -8.11
C GLU A 112 -13.68 1.51 -9.17
N ARG A 113 -13.16 0.35 -9.56
CA ARG A 113 -13.87 -0.55 -10.49
C ARG A 113 -15.11 -1.15 -9.85
N MET A 114 -15.00 -1.57 -8.58
CA MET A 114 -16.14 -2.09 -7.82
C MET A 114 -17.24 -1.06 -7.69
N LYS A 115 -16.93 0.20 -7.33
CA LYS A 115 -17.90 1.30 -7.26
C LYS A 115 -18.63 1.55 -8.60
N ARG A 116 -17.96 1.32 -9.73
CA ARG A 116 -18.61 1.44 -11.06
C ARG A 116 -19.57 0.31 -11.36
N LEU A 117 -19.45 -0.82 -10.68
CA LEU A 117 -20.30 -2.01 -10.85
C LEU A 117 -21.37 -2.12 -9.76
N GLU A 118 -21.25 -1.33 -8.69
CA GLU A 118 -22.22 -1.33 -7.61
C GLU A 118 -23.59 -0.84 -8.08
N PRO A 119 -24.67 -1.55 -7.73
CA PRO A 119 -26.04 -1.11 -8.01
C PRO A 119 -26.29 0.28 -7.42
N GLN A 120 -26.93 1.14 -8.22
CA GLN A 120 -27.22 2.54 -7.87
C GLN A 120 -28.68 2.72 -7.52
N GLN A 121 -28.96 3.47 -6.46
CA GLN A 121 -30.31 3.93 -6.19
C GLN A 121 -30.68 5.06 -7.14
N VAL A 122 -31.85 4.97 -7.73
CA VAL A 122 -32.40 5.95 -8.65
C VAL A 122 -33.85 6.27 -8.27
N ASN A 123 -34.25 7.53 -8.51
CA ASN A 123 -35.62 7.93 -8.40
C ASN A 123 -36.13 8.30 -9.80
N VAL A 124 -37.17 7.62 -10.26
CA VAL A 124 -37.82 7.91 -11.55
C VAL A 124 -39.35 7.91 -11.36
N ASP A 125 -39.97 8.99 -11.81
CA ASP A 125 -41.40 9.18 -11.71
C ASP A 125 -41.97 8.96 -10.28
N GLY A 126 -41.15 9.34 -9.25
CA GLY A 126 -41.52 9.25 -7.84
C GLY A 126 -41.35 7.87 -7.20
N LYS A 127 -40.75 6.90 -7.90
CA LYS A 127 -40.42 5.57 -7.38
C LYS A 127 -38.92 5.45 -7.16
N ASP A 128 -38.49 4.99 -5.96
CA ASP A 128 -37.11 4.69 -5.65
C ASP A 128 -36.87 3.19 -5.88
N PHE A 129 -35.83 2.88 -6.63
CA PHE A 129 -35.40 1.51 -6.88
C PHE A 129 -33.91 1.45 -7.17
N THR A 130 -33.36 0.24 -7.09
CA THR A 130 -31.93 -0.01 -7.32
C THR A 130 -31.75 -0.63 -8.70
N VAL A 131 -30.75 -0.15 -9.45
CA VAL A 131 -30.45 -0.61 -10.82
C VAL A 131 -28.97 -0.83 -11.01
N GLU A 132 -28.63 -1.72 -11.93
CA GLU A 132 -27.24 -1.88 -12.37
C GLU A 132 -26.79 -0.65 -13.18
N PRO A 133 -25.52 -0.24 -13.09
CA PRO A 133 -25.01 0.92 -13.83
C PRO A 133 -25.19 0.81 -15.35
N GLU A 134 -25.13 -0.40 -15.91
CA GLU A 134 -25.39 -0.67 -17.33
C GLU A 134 -26.85 -0.41 -17.69
N GLU A 135 -27.76 -0.86 -16.84
CA GLU A 135 -29.19 -0.64 -17.02
C GLU A 135 -29.55 0.85 -17.01
N LYS A 136 -29.02 1.58 -16.02
CA LYS A 136 -29.19 3.04 -15.92
C LYS A 136 -28.68 3.74 -17.16
N ARG A 137 -27.47 3.40 -17.63
CA ARG A 137 -26.90 3.99 -18.84
C ARG A 137 -27.78 3.73 -20.06
N ALA A 138 -28.20 2.46 -20.24
CA ALA A 138 -29.04 2.10 -21.36
C ALA A 138 -30.39 2.84 -21.35
N TYR A 139 -30.99 3.02 -20.17
CA TYR A 139 -32.20 3.83 -20.02
C TYR A 139 -31.96 5.30 -20.39
N GLU A 140 -30.91 5.93 -19.84
CA GLU A 140 -30.55 7.31 -20.08
C GLU A 140 -30.25 7.57 -21.59
N GLU A 141 -29.56 6.66 -22.25
CA GLU A 141 -29.26 6.72 -23.69
C GLU A 141 -30.53 6.62 -24.49
N ALA A 142 -31.44 5.71 -24.17
CA ALA A 142 -32.72 5.59 -24.87
C ALA A 142 -33.59 6.86 -24.72
N ILE A 143 -33.62 7.47 -23.54
CA ILE A 143 -34.31 8.73 -23.29
C ILE A 143 -33.63 9.90 -24.01
N ALA A 144 -32.32 9.92 -24.12
CA ALA A 144 -31.57 10.93 -24.88
C ALA A 144 -31.93 10.88 -26.39
N VAL A 145 -32.00 9.67 -26.97
CA VAL A 145 -32.45 9.48 -28.36
C VAL A 145 -33.90 9.95 -28.54
N LEU A 146 -34.78 9.67 -27.59
CA LEU A 146 -36.15 10.16 -27.64
C LEU A 146 -36.22 11.71 -27.66
N ARG A 147 -35.41 12.34 -26.80
CA ARG A 147 -35.33 13.81 -26.71
C ARG A 147 -34.76 14.46 -27.98
N SER A 148 -33.90 13.74 -28.71
CA SER A 148 -33.40 14.24 -30.00
C SER A 148 -34.43 14.23 -31.13
N GLY A 149 -35.61 13.62 -30.89
CA GLY A 149 -36.70 13.54 -31.86
C GLY A 149 -36.54 12.38 -32.87
N ASP A 150 -35.53 11.52 -32.71
CA ASP A 150 -35.40 10.31 -33.54
C ASP A 150 -36.26 9.18 -32.95
N PHE A 151 -37.58 9.29 -33.20
CA PHE A 151 -38.57 8.41 -32.58
C PHE A 151 -38.41 6.93 -32.96
N ASP A 152 -37.95 6.66 -34.18
CA ASP A 152 -37.76 5.31 -34.65
C ASP A 152 -36.59 4.60 -33.87
N LYS A 153 -35.46 5.28 -33.81
CA LYS A 153 -34.34 4.76 -32.99
C LYS A 153 -34.68 4.71 -31.51
N ALA A 154 -35.39 5.69 -30.99
CA ALA A 154 -35.83 5.72 -29.61
C ALA A 154 -36.71 4.50 -29.27
N ALA A 155 -37.70 4.20 -30.11
CA ALA A 155 -38.57 3.04 -29.93
C ALA A 155 -37.75 1.73 -29.91
N GLY A 156 -36.80 1.57 -30.83
CA GLY A 156 -35.89 0.43 -30.87
C GLY A 156 -35.03 0.32 -29.62
N ALA A 157 -34.44 1.43 -29.13
CA ALA A 157 -33.62 1.48 -27.93
C ALA A 157 -34.46 1.17 -26.68
N LEU A 158 -35.60 1.77 -26.48
CA LEU A 158 -36.51 1.52 -25.36
C LEU A 158 -36.95 0.05 -25.31
N GLN A 159 -37.30 -0.55 -26.46
CA GLN A 159 -37.61 -1.97 -26.53
C GLN A 159 -36.40 -2.87 -26.20
N ALA A 160 -35.21 -2.47 -26.60
CA ALA A 160 -33.99 -3.22 -26.28
C ALA A 160 -33.73 -3.25 -24.77
N VAL A 161 -33.87 -2.12 -24.07
CA VAL A 161 -33.80 -2.03 -22.62
C VAL A 161 -34.84 -2.94 -21.95
N MET A 162 -36.10 -2.87 -22.37
CA MET A 162 -37.19 -3.72 -21.82
C MET A 162 -36.93 -5.21 -22.03
N ARG A 163 -36.35 -5.62 -23.16
CA ARG A 163 -36.00 -7.02 -23.42
C ARG A 163 -34.81 -7.50 -22.55
N ARG A 164 -33.81 -6.63 -22.33
CA ARG A 164 -32.62 -6.99 -21.59
C ARG A 164 -32.90 -7.06 -20.08
N TRP A 165 -33.74 -6.17 -19.56
CA TRP A 165 -34.12 -6.09 -18.15
C TRP A 165 -35.64 -6.13 -17.97
N PRO A 166 -36.28 -7.29 -18.13
CA PRO A 166 -37.75 -7.40 -18.14
C PRO A 166 -38.39 -7.10 -16.77
N GLN A 167 -37.62 -7.18 -15.68
CA GLN A 167 -38.07 -6.88 -14.33
C GLN A 167 -37.49 -5.57 -13.78
N SER A 168 -37.04 -4.70 -14.67
CA SER A 168 -36.48 -3.41 -14.32
C SER A 168 -37.50 -2.51 -13.60
N GLY A 169 -37.01 -1.74 -12.62
CA GLY A 169 -37.80 -0.64 -12.04
C GLY A 169 -38.17 0.43 -13.05
N TYR A 170 -37.48 0.52 -14.17
CA TYR A 170 -37.81 1.42 -15.28
C TYR A 170 -38.97 0.95 -16.16
N THR A 171 -39.48 -0.27 -16.00
CA THR A 171 -40.42 -0.88 -16.95
C THR A 171 -41.64 -0.02 -17.25
N ASP A 172 -42.22 0.60 -16.22
CA ASP A 172 -43.40 1.46 -16.40
C ASP A 172 -43.03 2.73 -17.19
N SER A 173 -41.97 3.41 -16.80
CA SER A 173 -41.47 4.59 -17.52
C SER A 173 -41.05 4.26 -18.96
N LEU A 174 -40.41 3.10 -19.17
CA LEU A 174 -40.04 2.64 -20.52
C LEU A 174 -41.27 2.43 -21.41
N ARG A 175 -42.35 1.81 -20.87
CA ARG A 175 -43.64 1.68 -21.63
C ARG A 175 -44.26 3.03 -21.99
N TYR A 176 -44.27 3.94 -21.02
CA TYR A 176 -44.76 5.28 -21.26
C TYR A 176 -44.01 5.98 -22.39
N TRP A 177 -42.68 5.98 -22.32
CA TRP A 177 -41.84 6.62 -23.33
C TRP A 177 -41.89 5.90 -24.68
N LEU A 178 -41.99 4.56 -24.68
CA LEU A 178 -42.18 3.77 -25.90
C LEU A 178 -43.49 4.16 -26.61
N GLY A 179 -44.59 4.30 -25.85
CA GLY A 179 -45.85 4.77 -26.41
C GLY A 179 -45.75 6.17 -27.04
N ASN A 180 -44.97 7.08 -26.38
CA ASN A 180 -44.71 8.41 -26.94
C ASN A 180 -43.85 8.35 -28.23
N ALA A 181 -42.82 7.53 -28.25
CA ALA A 181 -41.98 7.33 -29.44
C ALA A 181 -42.83 6.80 -30.63
N GLN A 182 -43.64 5.77 -30.37
CA GLN A 182 -44.55 5.19 -31.35
C GLN A 182 -45.59 6.21 -31.87
N TYR A 183 -46.09 7.07 -30.98
CA TYR A 183 -46.96 8.17 -31.38
C TYR A 183 -46.24 9.15 -32.29
N GLY A 184 -45.02 9.55 -31.94
CA GLY A 184 -44.18 10.43 -32.75
C GLY A 184 -43.85 9.87 -34.14
N MET A 185 -43.67 8.54 -34.27
CA MET A 185 -43.52 7.82 -35.55
C MET A 185 -44.85 7.72 -36.34
N ARG A 186 -45.98 8.16 -35.83
CA ARG A 186 -47.31 7.95 -36.34
C ARG A 186 -47.77 6.48 -36.37
N ALA A 187 -47.10 5.62 -35.60
CA ALA A 187 -47.48 4.21 -35.38
C ALA A 187 -48.62 4.14 -34.35
N TYR A 188 -49.75 4.80 -34.62
CA TYR A 188 -50.83 5.03 -33.65
C TYR A 188 -51.45 3.75 -33.10
N LYS A 189 -51.50 2.67 -33.88
CA LYS A 189 -52.01 1.38 -33.42
C LYS A 189 -51.13 0.79 -32.35
N ASP A 190 -49.79 0.83 -32.55
CA ASP A 190 -48.81 0.31 -31.60
C ASP A 190 -48.74 1.18 -30.35
N ALA A 191 -48.76 2.51 -30.52
CA ALA A 191 -48.81 3.44 -29.39
C ALA A 191 -50.06 3.20 -28.51
N LEU A 192 -51.23 3.02 -29.15
CA LEU A 192 -52.49 2.71 -28.44
C LEU A 192 -52.37 1.42 -27.62
N ALA A 193 -51.80 0.37 -28.20
CA ALA A 193 -51.58 -0.90 -27.49
C ALA A 193 -50.60 -0.75 -26.31
N THR A 194 -49.48 -0.01 -26.51
CA THR A 194 -48.49 0.26 -25.51
C THR A 194 -49.05 1.08 -24.34
N PHE A 195 -49.81 2.15 -24.62
CA PHE A 195 -50.46 2.93 -23.55
C PHE A 195 -51.53 2.14 -22.82
N ARG A 196 -52.29 1.27 -23.48
CA ARG A 196 -53.23 0.37 -22.79
C ARG A 196 -52.49 -0.60 -21.82
N GLN A 197 -51.39 -1.16 -22.28
CA GLN A 197 -50.57 -2.02 -21.41
C GLN A 197 -50.01 -1.25 -20.22
N PHE A 198 -49.55 -0.01 -20.43
CA PHE A 198 -49.07 0.85 -19.35
C PHE A 198 -50.18 1.14 -18.34
N MET A 199 -51.37 1.57 -18.80
CA MET A 199 -52.51 1.87 -17.93
C MET A 199 -53.00 0.64 -17.14
N ALA A 200 -52.94 -0.54 -17.75
CA ALA A 200 -53.31 -1.79 -17.05
C ALA A 200 -52.28 -2.21 -15.99
N ALA A 201 -50.99 -1.95 -16.23
CA ALA A 201 -49.91 -2.34 -15.32
C ALA A 201 -49.70 -1.33 -14.18
N ALA A 202 -49.86 -0.04 -14.44
CA ALA A 202 -49.49 1.03 -13.52
C ALA A 202 -50.57 2.20 -13.53
N PRO A 203 -51.81 1.94 -13.12
CA PRO A 203 -52.86 2.96 -13.11
C PRO A 203 -52.59 4.12 -12.15
N ASP A 204 -51.80 3.85 -11.07
CA ASP A 204 -51.46 4.87 -10.07
C ASP A 204 -50.11 5.56 -10.35
N HIS A 205 -49.54 5.33 -11.51
CA HIS A 205 -48.28 5.95 -11.88
C HIS A 205 -48.41 7.45 -12.07
N LEU A 206 -47.39 8.23 -11.72
CA LEU A 206 -47.42 9.70 -11.85
C LEU A 206 -47.81 10.17 -13.25
N ARG A 207 -47.43 9.43 -14.28
CA ARG A 207 -47.72 9.70 -15.69
C ARG A 207 -48.98 9.01 -16.23
N ALA A 208 -49.78 8.38 -15.37
CA ALA A 208 -51.00 7.72 -15.84
C ALA A 208 -51.99 8.68 -16.45
N PRO A 209 -52.21 9.92 -15.94
CA PRO A 209 -53.10 10.88 -16.59
C PRO A 209 -52.63 11.27 -17.99
N GLU A 210 -51.35 11.53 -18.21
CA GLU A 210 -50.75 11.85 -19.49
C GLU A 210 -50.84 10.67 -20.47
N ALA A 211 -50.60 9.46 -19.98
CA ALA A 211 -50.69 8.22 -20.76
C ALA A 211 -52.15 7.99 -21.25
N GLN A 212 -53.13 8.25 -20.40
CA GLN A 212 -54.54 8.14 -20.73
C GLN A 212 -54.94 9.20 -21.79
N LEU A 213 -54.42 10.43 -21.68
CA LEU A 213 -54.60 11.47 -22.67
C LEU A 213 -53.97 11.09 -24.03
N ALA A 214 -52.72 10.56 -23.98
CA ALA A 214 -52.03 10.11 -25.19
C ALA A 214 -52.75 8.92 -25.86
N LEU A 215 -53.32 8.01 -25.07
CA LEU A 215 -54.17 6.93 -25.54
C LEU A 215 -55.38 7.49 -26.31
N ALA A 216 -56.08 8.44 -25.73
CA ALA A 216 -57.21 9.10 -26.41
C ALA A 216 -56.78 9.80 -27.70
N ASN A 217 -55.59 10.44 -27.72
CA ASN A 217 -55.03 11.03 -28.90
C ASN A 217 -54.76 10.00 -30.02
N CYS A 218 -54.21 8.84 -29.65
CA CYS A 218 -54.04 7.75 -30.62
C CYS A 218 -55.39 7.32 -31.24
N GLN A 219 -56.48 7.28 -30.47
CA GLN A 219 -57.81 6.93 -30.93
C GLN A 219 -58.35 7.98 -31.90
N VAL A 220 -58.13 9.27 -31.63
CA VAL A 220 -58.49 10.35 -32.55
C VAL A 220 -57.78 10.21 -33.89
N GLU A 221 -56.48 10.01 -33.88
CA GLU A 221 -55.67 9.81 -35.09
C GLU A 221 -56.11 8.57 -35.89
N LEU A 222 -56.59 7.54 -35.21
CA LEU A 222 -57.16 6.33 -35.80
C LEU A 222 -58.63 6.51 -36.23
N LYS A 223 -59.21 7.69 -36.09
CA LYS A 223 -60.61 8.03 -36.38
C LYS A 223 -61.63 7.26 -35.54
N ASP A 224 -61.19 6.71 -34.37
CA ASP A 224 -62.06 6.11 -33.36
C ASP A 224 -62.57 7.21 -32.39
N ASN A 225 -63.38 8.14 -32.88
CA ASN A 225 -63.88 9.23 -32.06
C ASN A 225 -64.73 8.74 -30.86
N LYS A 226 -65.44 7.61 -31.04
CA LYS A 226 -66.21 7.00 -29.93
C LYS A 226 -65.36 6.47 -28.84
N GLY A 227 -64.26 5.79 -29.17
CA GLY A 227 -63.27 5.32 -28.21
C GLY A 227 -62.56 6.49 -27.52
N ALA A 228 -62.15 7.51 -28.32
CA ALA A 228 -61.49 8.70 -27.79
C ALA A 228 -62.35 9.43 -26.76
N LYS A 229 -63.63 9.62 -27.04
CA LYS A 229 -64.55 10.26 -26.12
C LYS A 229 -64.66 9.52 -24.80
N ARG A 230 -64.82 8.20 -24.82
CA ARG A 230 -64.84 7.36 -23.62
C ARG A 230 -63.54 7.50 -22.83
N SER A 231 -62.38 7.37 -23.49
CA SER A 231 -61.07 7.48 -22.83
C SER A 231 -60.85 8.83 -22.17
N LEU A 232 -61.31 9.93 -22.76
CA LEU A 232 -61.29 11.28 -22.19
C LEU A 232 -62.26 11.45 -21.02
N GLU A 233 -63.45 10.87 -21.09
CA GLU A 233 -64.40 10.86 -19.98
C GLU A 233 -63.83 10.07 -18.77
N ASP A 234 -63.24 8.91 -19.02
CA ASP A 234 -62.56 8.10 -17.98
C ASP A 234 -61.41 8.86 -17.36
N LEU A 235 -60.57 9.56 -18.14
CA LEU A 235 -59.48 10.41 -17.66
C LEU A 235 -59.98 11.48 -16.67
N VAL A 236 -61.01 12.21 -17.04
CA VAL A 236 -61.62 13.27 -16.21
C VAL A 236 -62.20 12.68 -14.92
N LYS A 237 -62.75 11.47 -14.98
CA LYS A 237 -63.31 10.77 -13.83
C LYS A 237 -62.27 10.21 -12.89
N GLN A 238 -61.22 9.59 -13.43
CA GLN A 238 -60.18 8.92 -12.64
C GLN A 238 -59.15 9.90 -12.08
N TYR A 239 -58.78 10.93 -12.86
CA TYR A 239 -57.71 11.87 -12.49
C TYR A 239 -58.19 13.34 -12.55
N PRO A 240 -59.28 13.71 -11.84
CA PRO A 240 -59.99 15.00 -12.02
C PRO A 240 -59.14 16.25 -11.76
N LYS A 241 -58.04 16.10 -10.97
CA LYS A 241 -57.15 17.19 -10.60
C LYS A 241 -55.91 17.30 -11.47
N SER A 242 -55.71 16.41 -12.44
CA SER A 242 -54.52 16.41 -13.31
C SER A 242 -54.63 17.47 -14.40
N GLU A 243 -53.49 17.96 -14.87
CA GLU A 243 -53.41 18.85 -16.05
C GLU A 243 -53.99 18.15 -17.31
N ALA A 244 -53.73 16.85 -17.44
CA ALA A 244 -54.27 16.04 -18.50
C ALA A 244 -55.81 16.02 -18.48
N ALA A 245 -56.47 16.09 -17.34
CA ALA A 245 -57.92 16.17 -17.24
C ALA A 245 -58.46 17.54 -17.70
N VAL A 246 -57.72 18.61 -17.54
CA VAL A 246 -58.07 19.93 -18.11
C VAL A 246 -58.04 19.86 -19.63
N ALA A 247 -56.96 19.38 -20.23
CA ALA A 247 -56.83 19.16 -21.66
C ALA A 247 -57.91 18.22 -22.23
N ALA A 248 -58.29 17.19 -21.45
CA ALA A 248 -59.35 16.24 -21.83
C ALA A 248 -60.71 16.91 -21.92
N ARG A 249 -61.07 17.79 -20.97
CA ARG A 249 -62.33 18.55 -21.01
C ARG A 249 -62.46 19.46 -22.25
N GLU A 250 -61.36 20.15 -22.58
CA GLU A 250 -61.26 20.98 -23.77
C GLU A 250 -61.49 20.15 -25.05
N ARG A 251 -60.82 18.97 -25.13
CA ARG A 251 -60.99 18.08 -26.30
C ARG A 251 -62.38 17.48 -26.41
N LEU A 252 -63.02 17.13 -25.29
CA LEU A 252 -64.38 16.63 -25.24
C LEU A 252 -65.41 17.69 -25.81
N ALA A 253 -65.15 18.96 -25.61
CA ALA A 253 -65.94 20.03 -26.13
C ALA A 253 -65.91 20.16 -27.69
N VAL A 254 -64.77 19.74 -28.25
CA VAL A 254 -64.51 19.76 -29.71
C VAL A 254 -64.92 18.46 -30.42
N LEU A 255 -64.82 17.32 -29.73
CA LEU A 255 -65.22 16.00 -30.23
C LEU A 255 -66.74 15.78 -30.13
N ARG A 256 -67.45 16.51 -30.90
CA ARG A 256 -68.93 16.35 -31.03
C ARG A 256 -69.32 15.28 -32.05
#